data_525623ef6bdabe4e6d7a371a062cf30e
#
_entry.id   525623ef6bdabe4e6d7a371a062cf30e
#
_cell.length_a   1.000
_cell.length_b   1.000
_cell.length_c   1.000
_cell.angle_alpha   90.00
_cell.angle_beta   90.00
_cell.angle_gamma   90.00
#
_symmetry.space_group_name_H-M   'P 1'
#
loop_
_entity.id
_entity.type
_entity.pdbx_description
1 polymer ?
#
loop_
_entity_poly.entity_id
_entity_poly.type
_entity_poly.pdbx_seq_one_letter_code
_entity_poly.pdbx_strand_id
1 'polypeptide(L)'
;IRIENNPLDRIGGTASDLFTKFNHPTPMLSLDNAMEINDLINFEKKINNFLKDLDDKIEYSIEPKIDGLSINLIYKKGELEIGATRGNGQVGEVITENLLTIKDIPRKLKTSSPPDKIEIRGEVFITKLDFQKLNQANNDKFANPRNAAAGSLRQLDSKVTAKRPLKFISHGFGNFEESNKKTYYSQMEEFKKWGIPISPYLKKCSGIKGLEDIYIKINKERSIIPYDIDGLV
;
A
#
# COMPACT_ATOMS: atom_id res chain seq x y z
N ILE A 1 -21.84 -24.04 7.74
CA ILE A 1 -21.81 -24.58 6.37
C ILE A 1 -20.78 -23.74 5.62
N ARG A 2 -19.61 -24.31 5.31
CA ARG A 2 -18.62 -23.66 4.44
C ARG A 2 -19.16 -23.72 3.02
N ILE A 3 -19.43 -22.57 2.42
CA ILE A 3 -19.81 -22.50 1.00
C ILE A 3 -18.51 -22.61 0.21
N GLU A 4 -18.29 -23.73 -0.46
CA GLU A 4 -17.20 -23.87 -1.42
C GLU A 4 -17.39 -22.82 -2.53
N ASN A 5 -16.36 -22.01 -2.81
CA ASN A 5 -16.35 -20.88 -3.74
C ASN A 5 -17.12 -19.62 -3.30
N ASN A 6 -17.05 -19.23 -2.04
CA ASN A 6 -17.50 -17.91 -1.63
C ASN A 6 -16.72 -16.81 -2.38
N PRO A 7 -17.38 -15.87 -3.09
CA PRO A 7 -16.69 -14.74 -3.76
C PRO A 7 -15.83 -13.89 -2.82
N LEU A 8 -16.14 -13.87 -1.52
CA LEU A 8 -15.36 -13.15 -0.49
C LEU A 8 -14.01 -13.82 -0.17
N ASP A 9 -13.84 -15.10 -0.51
CA ASP A 9 -12.57 -15.81 -0.35
C ASP A 9 -11.59 -15.53 -1.51
N ARG A 10 -12.04 -14.82 -2.55
CA ARG A 10 -11.21 -14.40 -3.70
C ARG A 10 -10.58 -13.03 -3.46
N ILE A 11 -9.71 -12.95 -2.50
CA ILE A 11 -8.91 -11.74 -2.23
C ILE A 11 -7.70 -11.75 -3.18
N GLY A 12 -7.74 -10.88 -4.19
CA GLY A 12 -6.67 -10.75 -5.18
C GLY A 12 -6.76 -11.74 -6.35
N GLY A 13 -6.02 -11.48 -7.43
CA GLY A 13 -5.88 -12.38 -8.56
C GLY A 13 -4.97 -13.57 -8.23
N THR A 14 -5.22 -14.73 -8.84
CA THR A 14 -4.29 -15.87 -8.79
C THR A 14 -2.96 -15.49 -9.46
N ALA A 15 -1.83 -15.88 -8.83
CA ALA A 15 -0.51 -15.66 -9.40
C ALA A 15 -0.39 -16.42 -10.74
N SER A 16 0.09 -15.71 -11.77
CA SER A 16 0.32 -16.27 -13.10
C SER A 16 1.47 -17.28 -13.09
N ASP A 17 1.39 -18.33 -13.90
CA ASP A 17 2.50 -19.29 -14.04
C ASP A 17 3.71 -18.72 -14.82
N LEU A 18 3.58 -17.51 -15.39
CA LEU A 18 4.65 -16.81 -16.12
C LEU A 18 5.68 -16.16 -15.18
N PHE A 19 5.36 -15.99 -13.89
CA PHE A 19 6.25 -15.40 -12.88
C PHE A 19 6.52 -16.40 -11.76
N THR A 20 7.72 -16.33 -11.19
CA THR A 20 8.07 -17.09 -9.99
C THR A 20 7.13 -16.71 -8.85
N LYS A 21 6.58 -17.71 -8.17
CA LYS A 21 5.70 -17.50 -7.01
C LYS A 21 6.51 -17.14 -5.77
N PHE A 22 5.98 -16.22 -4.96
CA PHE A 22 6.57 -15.78 -3.71
C PHE A 22 5.57 -15.93 -2.57
N ASN A 23 5.92 -16.73 -1.56
CA ASN A 23 5.14 -16.84 -0.34
C ASN A 23 5.49 -15.67 0.59
N HIS A 24 4.50 -14.85 0.94
CA HIS A 24 4.71 -13.73 1.85
C HIS A 24 5.01 -14.25 3.25
N PRO A 25 6.14 -13.86 3.88
CA PRO A 25 6.45 -14.26 5.26
C PRO A 25 5.36 -13.84 6.25
N THR A 26 4.82 -12.63 6.03
CA THR A 26 3.64 -12.13 6.74
C THR A 26 2.50 -11.92 5.74
N PRO A 27 1.31 -12.53 5.94
CA PRO A 27 0.18 -12.35 5.02
C PRO A 27 -0.19 -10.88 4.80
N MET A 28 -0.51 -10.52 3.56
CA MET A 28 -1.02 -9.20 3.19
C MET A 28 -2.55 -9.19 3.28
N LEU A 29 -3.05 -8.90 4.47
CA LEU A 29 -4.49 -8.97 4.79
C LEU A 29 -5.29 -7.89 4.05
N SER A 30 -6.60 -8.13 3.95
CA SER A 30 -7.59 -7.12 3.57
C SER A 30 -7.98 -6.29 4.77
N LEU A 31 -8.50 -5.10 4.51
CA LEU A 31 -9.08 -4.21 5.51
C LEU A 31 -10.61 -4.35 5.46
N ASP A 32 -11.24 -4.31 6.63
CA ASP A 32 -12.68 -4.12 6.72
C ASP A 32 -13.07 -2.69 6.34
N ASN A 33 -14.32 -2.50 5.93
CA ASN A 33 -14.84 -1.21 5.55
C ASN A 33 -15.69 -0.61 6.67
N ALA A 34 -15.50 0.68 6.95
CA ALA A 34 -16.44 1.52 7.70
C ALA A 34 -17.13 2.44 6.69
N MET A 35 -18.43 2.24 6.47
CA MET A 35 -19.22 2.99 5.48
C MET A 35 -19.94 4.18 6.13
N GLU A 36 -20.19 4.09 7.42
CA GLU A 36 -20.92 5.08 8.20
C GLU A 36 -20.16 5.44 9.49
N ILE A 37 -20.47 6.60 10.06
CA ILE A 37 -19.86 7.06 11.32
C ILE A 37 -20.09 6.05 12.47
N ASN A 38 -21.21 5.35 12.46
CA ASN A 38 -21.53 4.32 13.46
C ASN A 38 -20.57 3.14 13.40
N ASP A 39 -20.03 2.80 12.22
CA ASP A 39 -19.03 1.75 12.07
C ASP A 39 -17.73 2.13 12.79
N LEU A 40 -17.31 3.39 12.67
CA LEU A 40 -16.14 3.92 13.38
C LEU A 40 -16.35 3.94 14.88
N ILE A 41 -17.53 4.35 15.34
CA ILE A 41 -17.89 4.34 16.77
C ILE A 41 -17.85 2.90 17.32
N ASN A 42 -18.38 1.93 16.56
CA ASN A 42 -18.36 0.53 16.94
C ASN A 42 -16.93 -0.05 16.91
N PHE A 43 -16.11 0.36 15.96
CA PHE A 43 -14.70 0.00 15.90
C PHE A 43 -13.94 0.52 17.12
N GLU A 44 -14.09 1.81 17.49
CA GLU A 44 -13.47 2.38 18.68
C GLU A 44 -13.94 1.69 19.97
N LYS A 45 -15.24 1.36 20.10
CA LYS A 45 -15.74 0.55 21.21
C LYS A 45 -15.09 -0.83 21.29
N LYS A 46 -14.88 -1.52 20.16
CA LYS A 46 -14.18 -2.82 20.13
C LYS A 46 -12.75 -2.67 20.62
N ILE A 47 -12.03 -1.63 20.19
CA ILE A 47 -10.66 -1.35 20.65
C ILE A 47 -10.63 -1.12 22.16
N ASN A 48 -11.50 -0.25 22.68
CA ASN A 48 -11.60 0.06 24.10
C ASN A 48 -11.91 -1.19 24.94
N ASN A 49 -12.84 -2.03 24.47
CA ASN A 49 -13.16 -3.30 25.14
C ASN A 49 -11.99 -4.30 25.15
N PHE A 50 -11.18 -4.29 24.09
CA PHE A 50 -10.01 -5.17 23.98
C PHE A 50 -8.84 -4.72 24.87
N LEU A 51 -8.59 -3.41 24.94
CA LEU A 51 -7.43 -2.82 25.63
C LEU A 51 -7.67 -2.50 27.10
N LYS A 52 -8.86 -2.65 27.62
CA LYS A 52 -9.37 -2.63 29.01
C LYS A 52 -9.01 -1.44 29.93
N ASP A 53 -7.97 -0.65 29.67
CA ASP A 53 -7.45 0.39 30.56
C ASP A 53 -6.96 1.64 29.79
N LEU A 54 -7.66 2.01 28.72
CA LEU A 54 -7.34 3.26 28.03
C LEU A 54 -8.11 4.42 28.67
N ASP A 55 -7.42 5.13 29.58
CA ASP A 55 -7.92 6.42 30.10
C ASP A 55 -7.79 7.55 29.06
N ASP A 56 -7.00 7.36 28.02
CA ASP A 56 -6.71 8.35 26.98
C ASP A 56 -7.50 8.11 25.69
N LYS A 57 -7.79 9.21 24.98
CA LYS A 57 -8.37 9.13 23.62
C LYS A 57 -7.41 8.40 22.70
N ILE A 58 -7.94 7.46 21.91
CA ILE A 58 -7.18 6.72 20.90
C ILE A 58 -6.62 7.70 19.87
N GLU A 59 -5.29 7.61 19.63
CA GLU A 59 -4.64 8.29 18.50
C GLU A 59 -4.70 7.41 17.26
N TYR A 60 -5.08 8.01 16.15
CA TYR A 60 -5.13 7.36 14.83
C TYR A 60 -4.13 7.97 13.88
N SER A 61 -3.60 7.14 12.99
CA SER A 61 -2.98 7.58 11.74
C SER A 61 -3.99 7.40 10.62
N ILE A 62 -4.12 8.39 9.75
CA ILE A 62 -5.07 8.37 8.64
C ILE A 62 -4.41 8.86 7.36
N GLU A 63 -4.65 8.16 6.26
CA GLU A 63 -4.12 8.50 4.94
C GLU A 63 -5.05 8.04 3.81
N PRO A 64 -4.93 8.60 2.58
CA PRO A 64 -5.68 8.13 1.43
C PRO A 64 -5.33 6.69 1.07
N LYS A 65 -6.35 5.86 0.84
CA LYS A 65 -6.23 4.53 0.27
C LYS A 65 -6.04 4.65 -1.24
N ILE A 66 -4.79 4.55 -1.68
CA ILE A 66 -4.43 4.67 -3.09
C ILE A 66 -5.02 3.51 -3.88
N ASP A 67 -5.60 3.79 -5.04
CA ASP A 67 -6.12 2.77 -5.95
C ASP A 67 -5.06 2.41 -7.00
N GLY A 68 -4.30 1.35 -6.73
CA GLY A 68 -3.21 0.87 -7.56
C GLY A 68 -3.01 -0.63 -7.47
N LEU A 69 -1.76 -1.08 -7.54
CA LEU A 69 -1.35 -2.47 -7.36
C LEU A 69 -0.49 -2.59 -6.10
N SER A 70 -0.98 -3.36 -5.13
CA SER A 70 -0.27 -3.57 -3.88
C SER A 70 0.93 -4.51 -4.07
N ILE A 71 2.06 -4.13 -3.50
CA ILE A 71 3.33 -4.83 -3.56
C ILE A 71 3.97 -4.99 -2.19
N ASN A 72 4.86 -5.97 -2.09
CA ASN A 72 5.74 -6.20 -0.95
C ASN A 72 7.21 -6.10 -1.39
N LEU A 73 7.99 -5.28 -0.71
CA LEU A 73 9.42 -5.08 -0.91
C LEU A 73 10.19 -5.68 0.27
N ILE A 74 11.04 -6.65 0.01
CA ILE A 74 11.91 -7.26 1.02
C ILE A 74 13.30 -6.65 0.90
N TYR A 75 13.69 -5.88 1.89
CA TYR A 75 15.06 -5.40 2.04
C TYR A 75 15.81 -6.28 3.03
N LYS A 76 17.05 -6.61 2.67
CA LYS A 76 17.99 -7.32 3.54
C LYS A 76 19.27 -6.50 3.67
N LYS A 77 19.64 -6.19 4.91
CA LYS A 77 20.78 -5.30 5.21
C LYS A 77 20.71 -3.98 4.42
N GLY A 78 19.50 -3.49 4.23
CA GLY A 78 19.21 -2.25 3.52
C GLY A 78 19.18 -2.34 2.00
N GLU A 79 19.43 -3.47 1.37
CA GLU A 79 19.38 -3.66 -0.07
C GLU A 79 18.11 -4.41 -0.50
N LEU A 80 17.46 -3.96 -1.58
CA LEU A 80 16.24 -4.61 -2.10
C LEU A 80 16.60 -5.98 -2.68
N GLU A 81 16.14 -7.03 -2.01
CA GLU A 81 16.40 -8.43 -2.40
C GLU A 81 15.23 -8.97 -3.26
N ILE A 82 14.00 -8.77 -2.82
CA ILE A 82 12.80 -9.27 -3.50
C ILE A 82 11.73 -8.19 -3.54
N GLY A 83 11.08 -8.09 -4.70
CA GLY A 83 9.85 -7.34 -4.85
C GLY A 83 8.77 -8.25 -5.44
N ALA A 84 7.59 -8.28 -4.80
CA ALA A 84 6.51 -9.16 -5.21
C ALA A 84 5.15 -8.45 -5.21
N THR A 85 4.23 -8.89 -6.06
CA THR A 85 2.83 -8.47 -6.01
C THR A 85 2.16 -9.06 -4.76
N ARG A 86 1.07 -8.44 -4.29
CA ARG A 86 0.26 -8.99 -3.20
C ARG A 86 -0.30 -10.38 -3.54
N GLY A 87 -0.68 -10.62 -4.79
CA GLY A 87 -1.40 -11.82 -5.18
C GLY A 87 -2.69 -12.01 -4.38
N ASN A 88 -2.89 -13.21 -3.85
CA ASN A 88 -4.03 -13.54 -2.98
C ASN A 88 -3.79 -13.16 -1.49
N GLY A 89 -2.70 -12.47 -1.20
CA GLY A 89 -2.30 -12.09 0.16
C GLY A 89 -1.34 -13.08 0.84
N GLN A 90 -1.31 -14.33 0.41
CA GLN A 90 -0.35 -15.34 0.88
C GLN A 90 0.73 -15.59 -0.16
N VAL A 91 0.35 -15.67 -1.43
CA VAL A 91 1.25 -15.95 -2.56
C VAL A 91 1.12 -14.85 -3.59
N GLY A 92 2.24 -14.20 -3.92
CA GLY A 92 2.37 -13.21 -4.98
C GLY A 92 3.28 -13.67 -6.10
N GLU A 93 3.58 -12.76 -7.01
CA GLU A 93 4.48 -12.94 -8.16
C GLU A 93 5.75 -12.13 -7.95
N VAL A 94 6.93 -12.73 -8.13
CA VAL A 94 8.21 -12.02 -8.09
C VAL A 94 8.32 -11.10 -9.30
N ILE A 95 8.48 -9.80 -9.05
CA ILE A 95 8.58 -8.76 -10.07
C ILE A 95 9.71 -7.77 -9.75
N THR A 96 10.75 -8.24 -9.10
CA THR A 96 11.86 -7.41 -8.59
C THR A 96 12.46 -6.52 -9.69
N GLU A 97 12.78 -7.09 -10.86
CA GLU A 97 13.37 -6.34 -11.98
C GLU A 97 12.47 -5.24 -12.50
N ASN A 98 11.14 -5.46 -12.50
CA ASN A 98 10.16 -4.46 -12.89
C ASN A 98 10.12 -3.33 -11.86
N LEU A 99 10.09 -3.65 -10.58
CA LEU A 99 10.05 -2.69 -9.48
C LEU A 99 11.32 -1.83 -9.42
N LEU A 100 12.48 -2.41 -9.72
CA LEU A 100 13.75 -1.68 -9.81
C LEU A 100 13.80 -0.62 -10.93
N THR A 101 12.85 -0.63 -11.86
CA THR A 101 12.70 0.44 -12.88
C THR A 101 11.95 1.66 -12.34
N ILE A 102 11.23 1.54 -11.23
CA ILE A 102 10.46 2.63 -10.62
C ILE A 102 11.40 3.48 -9.77
N LYS A 103 11.56 4.75 -10.16
CA LYS A 103 12.51 5.68 -9.52
C LYS A 103 12.22 5.94 -8.04
N ASP A 104 10.97 5.80 -7.63
CA ASP A 104 10.53 6.03 -6.26
C ASP A 104 10.93 4.88 -5.32
N ILE A 105 11.32 3.72 -5.85
CA ILE A 105 11.75 2.55 -5.07
C ILE A 105 13.28 2.55 -4.98
N PRO A 106 13.87 2.87 -3.81
CA PRO A 106 15.32 2.86 -3.66
C PRO A 106 15.86 1.43 -3.69
N ARG A 107 16.94 1.21 -4.45
CA ARG A 107 17.67 -0.07 -4.43
C ARG A 107 18.32 -0.33 -3.07
N LYS A 108 18.69 0.74 -2.37
CA LYS A 108 19.32 0.72 -1.06
C LYS A 108 18.71 1.77 -0.15
N LEU A 109 18.36 1.38 1.08
CA LEU A 109 17.84 2.29 2.09
C LEU A 109 18.91 3.31 2.51
N LYS A 110 18.50 4.56 2.68
CA LYS A 110 19.39 5.67 3.12
C LYS A 110 19.55 5.67 4.64
N THR A 111 20.25 4.69 5.16
CA THR A 111 20.55 4.59 6.60
C THR A 111 21.92 3.97 6.83
N SER A 112 22.60 4.38 7.88
CA SER A 112 23.88 3.80 8.32
C SER A 112 23.71 2.50 9.11
N SER A 113 22.51 2.28 9.64
CA SER A 113 22.16 1.09 10.43
C SER A 113 20.88 0.45 9.88
N PRO A 114 20.97 -0.20 8.72
CA PRO A 114 19.81 -0.88 8.14
C PRO A 114 19.44 -2.11 8.98
N PRO A 115 18.13 -2.43 9.09
CA PRO A 115 17.73 -3.69 9.70
C PRO A 115 18.24 -4.88 8.90
N ASP A 116 18.44 -6.02 9.56
CA ASP A 116 18.86 -7.25 8.89
C ASP A 116 17.83 -7.67 7.82
N LYS A 117 16.55 -7.54 8.14
CA LYS A 117 15.46 -7.80 7.19
C LYS A 117 14.25 -6.91 7.52
N ILE A 118 13.62 -6.38 6.47
CA ILE A 118 12.36 -5.65 6.61
C ILE A 118 11.46 -5.88 5.38
N GLU A 119 10.15 -6.01 5.64
CA GLU A 119 9.10 -6.02 4.62
C GLU A 119 8.43 -4.66 4.57
N ILE A 120 8.57 -3.94 3.44
CA ILE A 120 7.90 -2.66 3.20
C ILE A 120 6.79 -2.87 2.19
N ARG A 121 5.56 -2.51 2.57
CA ARG A 121 4.37 -2.65 1.75
C ARG A 121 3.96 -1.30 1.19
N GLY A 122 3.47 -1.30 -0.02
CA GLY A 122 3.02 -0.08 -0.65
C GLY A 122 2.21 -0.32 -1.91
N GLU A 123 1.81 0.77 -2.52
CA GLU A 123 1.00 0.77 -3.72
C GLU A 123 1.78 1.34 -4.89
N VAL A 124 1.82 0.59 -6.00
CA VAL A 124 2.28 1.10 -7.30
C VAL A 124 1.08 1.63 -8.05
N PHE A 125 1.18 2.85 -8.54
CA PHE A 125 0.09 3.57 -9.19
C PHE A 125 0.57 4.44 -10.35
N ILE A 126 -0.37 4.98 -11.11
CA ILE A 126 -0.14 5.99 -12.15
C ILE A 126 -0.96 7.22 -11.78
N THR A 127 -0.39 8.43 -11.94
CA THR A 127 -1.15 9.66 -11.70
C THR A 127 -2.25 9.83 -12.75
N LYS A 128 -3.31 10.57 -12.41
CA LYS A 128 -4.43 10.90 -13.34
C LYS A 128 -3.91 11.51 -14.64
N LEU A 129 -2.96 12.45 -14.54
CA LEU A 129 -2.36 13.10 -15.70
C LEU A 129 -1.55 12.14 -16.56
N ASP A 130 -0.72 11.30 -15.93
CA ASP A 130 0.12 10.34 -16.67
C ASP A 130 -0.72 9.23 -17.29
N PHE A 131 -1.81 8.83 -16.64
CA PHE A 131 -2.79 7.89 -17.21
C PHE A 131 -3.44 8.44 -18.48
N GLN A 132 -3.85 9.72 -18.47
CA GLN A 132 -4.41 10.37 -19.66
C GLN A 132 -3.41 10.38 -20.81
N LYS A 133 -2.15 10.77 -20.55
CA LYS A 133 -1.07 10.77 -21.56
C LYS A 133 -0.80 9.37 -22.09
N LEU A 134 -0.75 8.37 -21.21
CA LEU A 134 -0.50 6.98 -21.56
C LEU A 134 -1.58 6.45 -22.49
N ASN A 135 -2.86 6.72 -22.18
CA ASN A 135 -3.98 6.30 -23.01
C ASN A 135 -4.10 7.05 -24.33
N GLN A 136 -3.63 8.30 -24.41
CA GLN A 136 -3.55 9.03 -25.67
C GLN A 136 -2.48 8.47 -26.62
N ALA A 137 -1.39 7.98 -26.06
CA ALA A 137 -0.25 7.45 -26.82
C ALA A 137 -0.40 5.98 -27.25
N ASN A 138 -1.33 5.23 -26.63
CA ASN A 138 -1.51 3.80 -26.89
C ASN A 138 -2.79 3.55 -27.72
N ASN A 139 -2.71 2.59 -28.66
CA ASN A 139 -3.88 2.09 -29.40
C ASN A 139 -4.83 1.30 -28.48
N ASP A 140 -4.26 0.45 -27.62
CA ASP A 140 -5.00 -0.30 -26.60
C ASP A 140 -5.11 0.52 -25.32
N LYS A 141 -6.32 0.98 -25.02
CA LYS A 141 -6.60 1.84 -23.87
C LYS A 141 -6.83 1.02 -22.61
N PHE A 142 -6.22 1.43 -21.52
CA PHE A 142 -6.55 0.91 -20.20
C PHE A 142 -7.87 1.50 -19.69
N ALA A 143 -8.68 0.68 -19.01
CA ALA A 143 -9.98 1.09 -18.48
C ALA A 143 -9.88 2.14 -17.35
N ASN A 144 -8.86 2.03 -16.50
CA ASN A 144 -8.63 2.92 -15.35
C ASN A 144 -7.13 2.94 -14.94
N PRO A 145 -6.71 3.89 -14.09
CA PRO A 145 -5.32 4.00 -13.63
C PRO A 145 -4.80 2.74 -12.92
N ARG A 146 -5.62 2.05 -12.14
CA ARG A 146 -5.26 0.80 -11.47
C ARG A 146 -4.90 -0.30 -12.47
N ASN A 147 -5.74 -0.51 -13.49
CA ASN A 147 -5.48 -1.50 -14.55
C ASN A 147 -4.24 -1.13 -15.36
N ALA A 148 -4.02 0.17 -15.60
CA ALA A 148 -2.82 0.66 -16.27
C ALA A 148 -1.56 0.39 -15.44
N ALA A 149 -1.58 0.61 -14.13
CA ALA A 149 -0.49 0.30 -13.24
C ALA A 149 -0.20 -1.21 -13.21
N ALA A 150 -1.23 -2.04 -13.00
CA ALA A 150 -1.11 -3.49 -12.94
C ALA A 150 -0.56 -4.08 -14.26
N GLY A 151 -1.14 -3.68 -15.41
CA GLY A 151 -0.69 -4.12 -16.73
C GLY A 151 0.72 -3.63 -17.07
N SER A 152 1.11 -2.43 -16.63
CA SER A 152 2.45 -1.89 -16.85
C SER A 152 3.51 -2.55 -15.96
N LEU A 153 3.15 -2.97 -14.75
CA LEU A 153 4.09 -3.57 -13.82
C LEU A 153 4.31 -5.07 -14.10
N ARG A 154 3.29 -5.79 -14.55
CA ARG A 154 3.33 -7.24 -14.82
C ARG A 154 3.77 -7.53 -16.27
N GLN A 155 4.93 -7.02 -16.67
CA GLN A 155 5.56 -7.25 -17.96
C GLN A 155 6.71 -8.26 -17.82
N LEU A 156 6.84 -9.19 -18.75
CA LEU A 156 7.97 -10.15 -18.75
C LEU A 156 9.30 -9.44 -19.03
N ASP A 157 9.30 -8.42 -19.88
CA ASP A 157 10.46 -7.56 -20.13
C ASP A 157 10.34 -6.28 -19.30
N SER A 158 11.22 -6.13 -18.30
CA SER A 158 11.28 -4.95 -17.43
C SER A 158 11.58 -3.65 -18.18
N LYS A 159 12.14 -3.72 -19.39
CA LYS A 159 12.34 -2.54 -20.26
C LYS A 159 11.02 -1.92 -20.71
N VAL A 160 9.94 -2.71 -20.81
CA VAL A 160 8.59 -2.21 -21.08
C VAL A 160 8.07 -1.45 -19.86
N THR A 161 8.22 -2.02 -18.67
CA THR A 161 7.88 -1.37 -17.39
C THR A 161 8.64 -0.06 -17.20
N ALA A 162 9.93 -0.02 -17.56
CA ALA A 162 10.78 1.16 -17.43
C ALA A 162 10.27 2.39 -18.22
N LYS A 163 9.49 2.17 -19.29
CA LYS A 163 8.90 3.24 -20.11
C LYS A 163 7.56 3.74 -19.56
N ARG A 164 7.04 3.11 -18.50
CA ARG A 164 5.76 3.46 -17.90
C ARG A 164 5.94 4.47 -16.76
N PRO A 165 5.04 5.45 -16.63
CA PRO A 165 5.13 6.49 -15.59
C PRO A 165 4.63 5.99 -14.24
N LEU A 166 5.17 4.85 -13.78
CA LEU A 166 4.80 4.25 -12.52
C LEU A 166 5.37 5.04 -11.34
N LYS A 167 4.58 5.14 -10.28
CA LYS A 167 4.88 5.75 -9.00
C LYS A 167 4.68 4.76 -7.88
N PHE A 168 5.34 5.00 -6.75
CA PHE A 168 5.22 4.17 -5.57
C PHE A 168 5.03 5.02 -4.30
N ILE A 169 4.15 4.58 -3.40
CA ILE A 169 4.01 5.10 -2.04
C ILE A 169 3.88 3.91 -1.09
N SER A 170 4.68 3.93 -0.02
CA SER A 170 4.54 2.95 1.07
C SER A 170 3.33 3.27 1.93
N HIS A 171 2.60 2.20 2.33
CA HIS A 171 1.43 2.28 3.21
C HIS A 171 1.47 1.22 4.32
N GLY A 172 2.61 0.61 4.59
CA GLY A 172 2.70 -0.39 5.64
C GLY A 172 3.99 -1.18 5.63
N PHE A 173 4.02 -2.17 6.50
CA PHE A 173 5.14 -3.10 6.65
C PHE A 173 4.62 -4.47 7.11
N GLY A 174 5.43 -5.51 6.88
CA GLY A 174 5.21 -6.84 7.44
C GLY A 174 5.76 -6.94 8.87
N ASN A 175 6.19 -8.14 9.25
CA ASN A 175 6.87 -8.30 10.54
C ASN A 175 8.18 -7.51 10.55
N PHE A 176 8.35 -6.69 11.58
CA PHE A 176 9.56 -5.90 11.81
C PHE A 176 9.93 -5.96 13.29
N GLU A 177 10.56 -7.06 13.68
CA GLU A 177 10.91 -7.36 15.07
C GLU A 177 11.94 -6.37 15.65
N GLU A 178 12.80 -5.80 14.81
CA GLU A 178 13.85 -4.85 15.21
C GLU A 178 13.34 -3.41 15.37
N SER A 179 12.05 -3.15 15.10
CA SER A 179 11.52 -1.80 15.22
C SER A 179 11.36 -1.38 16.68
N ASN A 180 12.02 -0.29 17.04
CA ASN A 180 11.79 0.41 18.31
C ASN A 180 10.66 1.47 18.19
N LYS A 181 9.97 1.55 17.06
CA LYS A 181 8.88 2.50 16.84
C LYS A 181 7.58 1.93 17.39
N LYS A 182 6.91 2.70 18.23
CA LYS A 182 5.70 2.28 18.93
C LYS A 182 4.41 2.53 18.12
N THR A 183 4.47 3.38 17.07
CA THR A 183 3.30 3.75 16.30
C THR A 183 3.56 3.62 14.80
N TYR A 184 2.50 3.33 14.04
CA TYR A 184 2.52 3.34 12.58
C TYR A 184 3.09 4.65 12.02
N TYR A 185 2.62 5.80 12.53
CA TYR A 185 3.09 7.11 12.08
C TYR A 185 4.61 7.27 12.24
N SER A 186 5.16 6.90 13.40
CA SER A 186 6.59 7.00 13.64
C SER A 186 7.40 6.06 12.74
N GLN A 187 6.86 4.90 12.38
CA GLN A 187 7.48 3.98 11.44
C GLN A 187 7.48 4.54 10.02
N MET A 188 6.38 5.15 9.57
CA MET A 188 6.31 5.80 8.25
C MET A 188 7.31 6.97 8.15
N GLU A 189 7.44 7.80 9.19
CA GLU A 189 8.45 8.86 9.21
C GLU A 189 9.89 8.31 9.16
N GLU A 190 10.14 7.14 9.73
CA GLU A 190 11.44 6.46 9.60
C GLU A 190 11.67 5.98 8.15
N PHE A 191 10.68 5.39 7.50
CA PHE A 191 10.76 5.00 6.10
C PHE A 191 11.07 6.19 5.20
N LYS A 192 10.46 7.34 5.46
CA LYS A 192 10.76 8.59 4.75
C LYS A 192 12.23 8.99 4.87
N LYS A 193 12.83 8.87 6.06
CA LYS A 193 14.26 9.12 6.27
C LYS A 193 15.13 8.13 5.49
N TRP A 194 14.70 6.89 5.35
CA TRP A 194 15.39 5.88 4.57
C TRP A 194 15.23 6.06 3.05
N GLY A 195 14.47 7.07 2.63
CA GLY A 195 14.23 7.40 1.21
C GLY A 195 13.08 6.62 0.59
N ILE A 196 12.24 5.96 1.40
CA ILE A 196 11.00 5.34 0.94
C ILE A 196 9.90 6.41 0.92
N PRO A 197 9.23 6.65 -0.20
CA PRO A 197 8.10 7.57 -0.26
C PRO A 197 6.93 7.09 0.60
N ILE A 198 6.39 8.01 1.39
CA ILE A 198 5.16 7.83 2.17
C ILE A 198 4.10 8.82 1.70
N SER A 199 2.85 8.60 2.08
CA SER A 199 1.76 9.50 1.72
C SER A 199 2.01 10.93 2.25
N PRO A 200 1.98 11.97 1.39
CA PRO A 200 2.06 13.36 1.83
C PRO A 200 0.79 13.78 2.62
N TYR A 201 -0.26 12.99 2.54
CA TYR A 201 -1.53 13.20 3.23
C TYR A 201 -1.64 12.41 4.54
N LEU A 202 -0.60 11.66 4.93
CA LEU A 202 -0.57 10.98 6.22
C LEU A 202 -0.70 11.98 7.35
N LYS A 203 -1.69 11.79 8.22
CA LYS A 203 -1.99 12.66 9.37
C LYS A 203 -2.18 11.83 10.63
N LYS A 204 -1.99 12.48 11.77
CA LYS A 204 -2.44 11.97 13.07
C LYS A 204 -3.66 12.74 13.53
N CYS A 205 -4.56 12.06 14.21
CA CYS A 205 -5.70 12.66 14.89
C CYS A 205 -6.06 11.86 16.14
N SER A 206 -6.95 12.42 16.95
CA SER A 206 -7.40 11.79 18.19
C SER A 206 -8.93 11.64 18.18
N GLY A 207 -9.38 10.40 18.43
CA GLY A 207 -10.79 10.02 18.51
C GLY A 207 -11.57 10.20 17.20
N ILE A 208 -12.84 9.80 17.23
CA ILE A 208 -13.73 9.78 16.04
C ILE A 208 -13.89 11.17 15.42
N LYS A 209 -14.00 12.23 16.22
CA LYS A 209 -14.14 13.59 15.69
C LYS A 209 -12.95 14.01 14.84
N GLY A 210 -11.71 13.66 15.27
CA GLY A 210 -10.52 13.93 14.50
C GLY A 210 -10.48 13.18 13.17
N LEU A 211 -10.95 11.92 13.15
CA LEU A 211 -11.10 11.13 11.91
C LEU A 211 -12.09 11.78 10.95
N GLU A 212 -13.27 12.18 11.45
CA GLU A 212 -14.32 12.83 10.67
C GLU A 212 -13.85 14.14 10.04
N ASP A 213 -13.16 15.00 10.80
CA ASP A 213 -12.65 16.28 10.32
C ASP A 213 -11.63 16.09 9.18
N ILE A 214 -10.72 15.11 9.30
CA ILE A 214 -9.76 14.79 8.25
C ILE A 214 -10.46 14.18 7.03
N TYR A 215 -11.43 13.27 7.24
CA TYR A 215 -12.22 12.68 6.16
C TYR A 215 -12.91 13.76 5.32
N ILE A 216 -13.61 14.70 5.96
CA ILE A 216 -14.29 15.81 5.29
C ILE A 216 -13.29 16.64 4.49
N LYS A 217 -12.12 16.94 5.07
CA LYS A 217 -11.08 17.72 4.39
C LYS A 217 -10.58 17.01 3.15
N ILE A 218 -10.14 15.75 3.27
CA ILE A 218 -9.59 14.97 2.14
C ILE A 218 -10.65 14.76 1.08
N ASN A 219 -11.91 14.53 1.46
CA ASN A 219 -13.00 14.37 0.49
C ASN A 219 -13.25 15.65 -0.32
N LYS A 220 -13.16 16.84 0.28
CA LYS A 220 -13.20 18.11 -0.45
C LYS A 220 -12.01 18.29 -1.39
N GLU A 221 -10.86 17.80 -1.01
CA GLU A 221 -9.62 17.89 -1.79
C GLU A 221 -9.44 16.72 -2.79
N ARG A 222 -10.36 15.76 -2.83
CA ARG A 222 -10.25 14.51 -3.63
C ARG A 222 -9.99 14.77 -5.12
N SER A 223 -10.55 15.83 -5.68
CA SER A 223 -10.37 16.18 -7.10
C SER A 223 -8.94 16.62 -7.42
N ILE A 224 -8.24 17.25 -6.47
CA ILE A 224 -6.87 17.76 -6.65
C ILE A 224 -5.81 16.74 -6.28
N ILE A 225 -6.17 15.64 -5.60
CA ILE A 225 -5.26 14.53 -5.34
C ILE A 225 -4.83 13.94 -6.70
N PRO A 226 -3.51 13.83 -6.97
CA PRO A 226 -3.02 13.50 -8.30
C PRO A 226 -3.21 12.03 -8.72
N TYR A 227 -3.77 11.19 -7.86
CA TYR A 227 -4.06 9.78 -8.10
C TYR A 227 -5.45 9.42 -7.61
N ASP A 228 -5.98 8.27 -8.04
CA ASP A 228 -7.27 7.77 -7.58
C ASP A 228 -7.15 7.16 -6.18
N ILE A 229 -8.19 7.33 -5.39
CA ILE A 229 -8.30 6.80 -4.04
C ILE A 229 -9.64 6.09 -3.84
N ASP A 230 -9.61 4.95 -3.13
CA ASP A 230 -10.79 4.15 -2.76
C ASP A 230 -11.47 4.66 -1.49
N GLY A 231 -10.82 5.51 -0.73
CA GLY A 231 -11.24 5.99 0.56
C GLY A 231 -10.06 6.43 1.42
N LEU A 232 -10.20 6.29 2.73
CA LEU A 232 -9.12 6.53 3.71
C LEU A 232 -8.87 5.27 4.53
N VAL A 233 -7.65 5.14 5.03
CA VAL A 233 -7.19 4.09 5.96
C VAL A 233 -6.66 4.74 7.21
#